data_0e95a57952bfd381c29829a7c3c74487
#
_entry.id   0e95a57952bfd381c29829a7c3c74487
#
_cell.length_a   1.000
_cell.length_b   1.000
_cell.length_c   1.000
_cell.angle_alpha   90.00
_cell.angle_beta   90.00
_cell.angle_gamma   90.00
#
_symmetry.space_group_name_H-M   'P 1'
#
loop_
_entity.id
_entity.type
_entity.pdbx_description
1 polymer ?
#
loop_
_entity_poly.entity_id
_entity_poly.type
_entity_poly.pdbx_seq_one_letter_code
_entity_poly.pdbx_strand_id
1 'polypeptide(L)'
;MPRILLAEDDDSLRGFLTRALERAGYEVTACADGEEAVDVLDQPWDLLLTDIVMPGRDGIEVARLAAARHPGLRIMFITGFAAVALSAGERAPAGAKVLSKPIHLREIVAEVERMMAA
;
A
#
# COMPACT_ATOMS: atom_id res chain seq x y z
N MET A 1 -17.42 4.09 3.97
CA MET A 1 -16.38 3.06 4.00
C MET A 1 -15.05 3.69 3.66
N PRO A 2 -14.01 3.47 4.47
CA PRO A 2 -12.68 3.95 4.12
C PRO A 2 -12.20 3.32 2.82
N ARG A 3 -11.48 4.11 2.04
CA ARG A 3 -11.01 3.68 0.71
C ARG A 3 -9.52 3.41 0.72
N ILE A 4 -9.16 2.22 0.25
CA ILE A 4 -7.77 1.77 0.15
C ILE A 4 -7.37 1.64 -1.31
N LEU A 5 -6.26 2.26 -1.67
CA LEU A 5 -5.60 2.02 -2.95
C LEU A 5 -4.53 0.96 -2.73
N LEU A 6 -4.66 -0.17 -3.41
CA LEU A 6 -3.74 -1.29 -3.32
C LEU A 6 -2.96 -1.42 -4.63
N ALA A 7 -1.64 -1.46 -4.54
CA ALA A 7 -0.78 -1.71 -5.70
C ALA A 7 0.09 -2.94 -5.42
N GLU A 8 -0.14 -4.02 -6.16
CA GLU A 8 0.56 -5.30 -5.99
C GLU A 8 0.62 -6.02 -7.33
N ASP A 9 1.81 -6.37 -7.80
CA ASP A 9 1.99 -7.02 -9.09
C ASP A 9 1.77 -8.54 -9.08
N ASP A 10 1.84 -9.18 -7.92
CA ASP A 10 1.50 -10.59 -7.79
C ASP A 10 -0.02 -10.76 -7.81
N ASP A 11 -0.54 -11.42 -8.84
CA ASP A 11 -1.98 -11.57 -9.04
C ASP A 11 -2.68 -12.28 -7.88
N SER A 12 -2.06 -13.34 -7.36
CA SER A 12 -2.63 -14.11 -6.25
C SER A 12 -2.68 -13.30 -4.97
N LEU A 13 -1.58 -12.66 -4.62
CA LEU A 13 -1.50 -11.84 -3.41
C LEU A 13 -2.44 -10.64 -3.51
N ARG A 14 -2.50 -9.99 -4.67
CA ARG A 14 -3.42 -8.87 -4.88
C ARG A 14 -4.88 -9.29 -4.64
N GLY A 15 -5.28 -10.44 -5.16
CA GLY A 15 -6.62 -10.96 -4.95
C GLY A 15 -6.91 -11.32 -3.51
N PHE A 16 -5.97 -11.95 -2.82
CA PHE A 16 -6.12 -12.31 -1.41
C PHE A 16 -6.21 -11.07 -0.52
N LEU A 17 -5.36 -10.08 -0.75
CA LEU A 17 -5.38 -8.82 0.00
C LEU A 17 -6.69 -8.07 -0.21
N THR A 18 -7.14 -8.00 -1.45
CA THR A 18 -8.38 -7.32 -1.79
C THR A 18 -9.55 -7.93 -1.01
N ARG A 19 -9.68 -9.25 -1.05
CA ARG A 19 -10.78 -9.94 -0.37
C ARG A 19 -10.69 -9.78 1.16
N ALA A 20 -9.49 -9.90 1.72
CA ALA A 20 -9.31 -9.78 3.17
C ALA A 20 -9.68 -8.38 3.66
N LEU A 21 -9.26 -7.34 2.94
CA LEU A 21 -9.57 -5.96 3.29
C LEU A 21 -11.04 -5.62 3.10
N GLU A 22 -11.65 -6.12 2.02
CA GLU A 22 -13.09 -5.93 1.81
C GLU A 22 -13.91 -6.57 2.93
N ARG A 23 -13.53 -7.76 3.37
CA ARG A 23 -14.17 -8.43 4.51
C ARG A 23 -14.06 -7.64 5.80
N ALA A 24 -12.97 -6.89 5.94
CA ALA A 24 -12.75 -6.04 7.12
C ALA A 24 -13.52 -4.71 7.06
N GLY A 25 -14.25 -4.45 5.96
CA GLY A 25 -15.12 -3.29 5.84
C GLY A 25 -14.54 -2.14 5.02
N TYR A 26 -13.47 -2.37 4.27
CA TYR A 26 -12.86 -1.32 3.44
C TYR A 26 -13.29 -1.46 1.98
N GLU A 27 -13.32 -0.33 1.30
CA GLU A 27 -13.51 -0.29 -0.15
C GLU A 27 -12.10 -0.30 -0.80
N VAL A 28 -11.82 -1.30 -1.62
CA VAL A 28 -10.47 -1.50 -2.17
C VAL A 28 -10.48 -1.30 -3.69
N THR A 29 -9.57 -0.47 -4.17
CA THR A 29 -9.24 -0.38 -5.59
C THR A 29 -7.88 -1.02 -5.78
N ALA A 30 -7.84 -2.14 -6.51
CA ALA A 30 -6.63 -2.92 -6.69
C ALA A 30 -6.00 -2.62 -8.04
N CYS A 31 -4.70 -2.34 -8.04
CA CYS A 31 -3.90 -2.06 -9.23
C CYS A 31 -2.79 -3.09 -9.35
N ALA A 32 -2.45 -3.46 -10.58
CA ALA A 32 -1.44 -4.49 -10.86
C ALA A 32 -0.02 -3.92 -10.89
N ASP A 33 0.14 -2.61 -10.98
CA ASP A 33 1.45 -1.98 -11.02
C ASP A 33 1.36 -0.51 -10.59
N GLY A 34 2.53 0.15 -10.55
CA GLY A 34 2.61 1.54 -10.13
C GLY A 34 1.97 2.52 -11.09
N GLU A 35 1.99 2.25 -12.39
CA GLU A 35 1.37 3.13 -13.37
C GLU A 35 -0.15 3.17 -13.20
N GLU A 36 -0.78 2.01 -13.01
CA GLU A 36 -2.22 1.95 -12.74
C GLU A 36 -2.58 2.73 -11.47
N ALA A 37 -1.74 2.60 -10.42
CA ALA A 37 -1.98 3.32 -9.17
C ALA A 37 -1.88 4.83 -9.37
N VAL A 38 -0.88 5.31 -10.11
CA VAL A 38 -0.71 6.74 -10.40
C VAL A 38 -1.91 7.29 -11.17
N ASP A 39 -2.46 6.51 -12.08
CA ASP A 39 -3.61 6.93 -12.91
C ASP A 39 -4.86 7.25 -12.07
N VAL A 40 -4.97 6.69 -10.87
CA VAL A 40 -6.15 6.90 -10.00
C VAL A 40 -5.83 7.69 -8.74
N LEU A 41 -4.64 8.28 -8.64
CA LEU A 41 -4.24 9.03 -7.43
C LEU A 41 -5.11 10.24 -7.14
N ASP A 42 -5.74 10.84 -8.14
CA ASP A 42 -6.55 12.03 -7.96
C ASP A 42 -7.89 11.77 -7.28
N GLN A 43 -8.26 10.49 -7.12
CA GLN A 43 -9.46 10.12 -6.36
C GLN A 43 -9.16 10.21 -4.86
N PRO A 44 -10.19 10.33 -4.01
CA PRO A 44 -9.96 10.38 -2.56
C PRO A 44 -9.57 9.02 -2.00
N TRP A 45 -8.49 8.98 -1.21
CA TRP A 45 -7.98 7.77 -0.59
C TRP A 45 -7.74 7.98 0.90
N ASP A 46 -7.95 6.93 1.70
CA ASP A 46 -7.67 6.95 3.13
C ASP A 46 -6.35 6.26 3.46
N LEU A 47 -5.97 5.27 2.65
CA LEU A 47 -4.72 4.54 2.83
C LEU A 47 -4.21 4.04 1.48
N LEU A 48 -2.89 4.12 1.31
CA LEU A 48 -2.17 3.45 0.21
C LEU A 48 -1.44 2.25 0.78
N LEU A 49 -1.71 1.08 0.22
CA LEU A 49 -1.00 -0.17 0.52
C LEU A 49 -0.31 -0.62 -0.77
N THR A 50 1.01 -0.63 -0.79
CA THR A 50 1.74 -0.94 -2.03
C THR A 50 2.96 -1.81 -1.78
N ASP A 51 3.24 -2.70 -2.73
CA ASP A 51 4.55 -3.33 -2.81
C ASP A 51 5.57 -2.25 -3.20
N ILE A 52 6.82 -2.46 -2.86
CA ILE A 52 7.90 -1.54 -3.22
C ILE A 52 8.43 -1.86 -4.61
N VAL A 53 8.77 -3.13 -4.86
CA VAL A 53 9.35 -3.55 -6.13
C VAL A 53 8.27 -4.00 -7.09
N MET A 54 8.00 -3.18 -8.10
CA MET A 54 7.00 -3.44 -9.13
C MET A 54 7.54 -2.98 -10.49
N PRO A 55 7.07 -3.58 -11.60
CA PRO A 55 7.42 -3.09 -12.93
C PRO A 55 6.98 -1.63 -13.13
N GLY A 56 7.76 -0.87 -13.88
CA GLY A 56 7.50 0.53 -14.12
C GLY A 56 7.85 1.37 -12.91
N ARG A 57 6.86 2.03 -12.30
CA ARG A 57 7.08 2.85 -11.11
C ARG A 57 7.13 1.97 -9.87
N ASP A 58 8.14 2.16 -9.02
CA ASP A 58 8.20 1.44 -7.75
C ASP A 58 7.22 2.04 -6.72
N GLY A 59 6.97 1.29 -5.65
CA GLY A 59 6.00 1.69 -4.64
C GLY A 59 6.39 2.96 -3.87
N ILE A 60 7.67 3.24 -3.71
CA ILE A 60 8.13 4.45 -3.02
C ILE A 60 7.81 5.68 -3.86
N GLU A 61 8.01 5.61 -5.17
CA GLU A 61 7.66 6.70 -6.08
C GLU A 61 6.15 6.96 -6.05
N VAL A 62 5.34 5.89 -6.12
CA VAL A 62 3.89 6.00 -6.01
C VAL A 62 3.49 6.68 -4.70
N ALA A 63 4.11 6.26 -3.59
CA ALA A 63 3.81 6.81 -2.27
C ALA A 63 4.16 8.29 -2.16
N ARG A 64 5.28 8.71 -2.75
CA ARG A 64 5.67 10.12 -2.76
C ARG A 64 4.67 10.98 -3.54
N LEU A 65 4.24 10.50 -4.69
CA LEU A 65 3.23 11.20 -5.49
C LEU A 65 1.90 11.26 -4.74
N ALA A 66 1.51 10.15 -4.10
CA ALA A 66 0.28 10.08 -3.33
C ALA A 66 0.31 11.05 -2.13
N ALA A 67 1.42 11.09 -1.39
CA ALA A 67 1.56 11.97 -0.24
C ALA A 67 1.50 13.46 -0.65
N ALA A 68 2.02 13.79 -1.82
CA ALA A 68 1.97 15.16 -2.33
C ALA A 68 0.53 15.58 -2.67
N ARG A 69 -0.28 14.67 -3.19
CA ARG A 69 -1.67 14.94 -3.58
C ARG A 69 -2.66 14.83 -2.42
N HIS A 70 -2.34 14.00 -1.43
CA HIS A 70 -3.21 13.75 -0.28
C HIS A 70 -2.41 13.91 1.02
N PRO A 71 -2.19 15.15 1.49
CA PRO A 71 -1.50 15.38 2.75
C PRO A 71 -2.20 14.64 3.89
N GLY A 72 -1.43 13.91 4.69
CA GLY A 72 -1.97 13.11 5.77
C GLY A 72 -2.42 11.71 5.36
N LEU A 73 -2.26 11.32 4.09
CA LEU A 73 -2.57 9.97 3.64
C LEU A 73 -1.72 8.95 4.39
N ARG A 74 -2.37 7.90 4.87
CA ARG A 74 -1.68 6.79 5.52
C ARG A 74 -1.05 5.91 4.45
N ILE A 75 0.20 5.49 4.66
CA ILE A 75 0.96 4.72 3.68
C ILE A 75 1.56 3.50 4.34
N MET A 76 1.35 2.34 3.73
CA MET A 76 1.92 1.08 4.16
C MET A 76 2.59 0.40 2.96
N PHE A 77 3.84 -0.03 3.16
CA PHE A 77 4.58 -0.82 2.19
C PHE A 77 4.64 -2.27 2.60
N ILE A 78 4.58 -3.17 1.63
CA ILE A 78 4.86 -4.58 1.81
C ILE A 78 5.96 -4.95 0.81
N THR A 79 7.01 -5.64 1.27
CA THR A 79 8.10 -6.05 0.38
C THR A 79 8.68 -7.40 0.78
N GLY A 80 9.10 -8.19 -0.22
CA GLY A 80 9.82 -9.44 -0.01
C GLY A 80 11.34 -9.28 0.07
N PHE A 81 11.84 -8.06 -0.07
CA PHE A 81 13.28 -7.80 -0.12
C PHE A 81 13.72 -7.03 1.12
N ALA A 82 14.41 -7.72 2.05
CA ALA A 82 14.83 -7.14 3.32
C ALA A 82 15.71 -5.89 3.14
N ALA A 83 16.63 -5.91 2.17
CA ALA A 83 17.49 -4.76 1.91
C ALA A 83 16.69 -3.54 1.44
N VAL A 84 15.65 -3.79 0.64
CA VAL A 84 14.75 -2.72 0.16
C VAL A 84 13.92 -2.18 1.33
N ALA A 85 13.45 -3.06 2.22
CA ALA A 85 12.70 -2.65 3.41
C ALA A 85 13.55 -1.73 4.31
N LEU A 86 14.83 -2.05 4.50
CA LEU A 86 15.75 -1.25 5.31
C LEU A 86 15.98 0.13 4.71
N SER A 87 16.10 0.23 3.37
CA SER A 87 16.35 1.50 2.70
C SER A 87 15.09 2.32 2.51
N ALA A 88 13.90 1.70 2.54
CA ALA A 88 12.63 2.38 2.29
C ALA A 88 12.36 3.48 3.33
N GLY A 89 12.75 3.24 4.59
CA GLY A 89 12.55 4.21 5.67
C GLY A 89 13.20 5.57 5.40
N GLU A 90 14.29 5.60 4.64
CA GLU A 90 14.99 6.83 4.30
C GLU A 90 14.36 7.58 3.13
N ARG A 91 13.70 6.86 2.21
CA ARG A 91 13.14 7.41 0.98
C ARG A 91 11.64 7.59 1.03
N ALA A 92 10.97 6.90 1.94
CA ALA A 92 9.51 6.91 2.04
C ALA A 92 9.00 8.20 2.69
N PRO A 93 7.74 8.59 2.41
CA PRO A 93 7.12 9.70 3.13
C PRO A 93 7.09 9.45 4.64
N ALA A 94 7.15 10.54 5.42
CA ALA A 94 7.14 10.45 6.87
C ALA A 94 5.89 9.73 7.38
N GLY A 95 6.05 8.85 8.38
CA GLY A 95 4.95 8.10 8.97
C GLY A 95 4.55 6.84 8.22
N ALA A 96 5.20 6.52 7.10
CA ALA A 96 4.92 5.29 6.37
C ALA A 96 5.35 4.05 7.17
N LYS A 97 4.54 3.01 7.11
CA LYS A 97 4.83 1.71 7.75
C LYS A 97 5.38 0.75 6.70
N VAL A 98 6.43 0.00 7.05
CA VAL A 98 7.00 -1.01 6.15
C VAL A 98 6.87 -2.39 6.79
N LEU A 99 6.27 -3.32 6.05
CA LEU A 99 6.15 -4.72 6.47
C LEU A 99 6.92 -5.59 5.49
N SER A 100 7.68 -6.56 6.02
CA SER A 100 8.46 -7.50 5.21
C SER A 100 7.71 -8.81 5.02
N LYS A 101 7.70 -9.33 3.78
CA LYS A 101 7.20 -10.68 3.51
C LYS A 101 8.20 -11.72 4.05
N PRO A 102 7.78 -12.92 4.47
CA PRO A 102 6.40 -13.39 4.47
C PRO A 102 5.61 -12.81 5.67
N ILE A 103 4.35 -12.45 5.41
CA ILE A 103 3.48 -11.94 6.45
C ILE A 103 2.08 -12.51 6.22
N HIS A 104 1.38 -12.87 7.29
CA HIS A 104 0.02 -13.39 7.16
C HIS A 104 -0.97 -12.29 6.83
N LEU A 105 -1.98 -12.61 6.01
CA LEU A 105 -3.03 -11.66 5.67
C LEU A 105 -3.68 -11.04 6.90
N ARG A 106 -3.88 -11.84 7.95
CA ARG A 106 -4.45 -11.39 9.22
C ARG A 106 -3.61 -10.28 9.86
N GLU A 107 -2.29 -10.39 9.77
CA GLU A 107 -1.38 -9.38 10.32
C GLU A 107 -1.44 -8.09 9.50
N ILE A 108 -1.58 -8.21 8.19
CA ILE A 108 -1.71 -7.04 7.30
C ILE A 108 -3.00 -6.29 7.62
N VAL A 109 -4.11 -7.01 7.74
CA VAL A 109 -5.40 -6.42 8.08
C VAL A 109 -5.34 -5.73 9.45
N ALA A 110 -4.71 -6.38 10.45
CA ALA A 110 -4.55 -5.80 11.78
C ALA A 110 -3.74 -4.51 11.76
N GLU A 111 -2.66 -4.44 10.96
CA GLU A 111 -1.88 -3.22 10.82
C GLU A 111 -2.66 -2.12 10.11
N VAL A 112 -3.43 -2.46 9.07
CA VAL A 112 -4.30 -1.50 8.40
C VAL A 112 -5.30 -0.92 9.39
N GLU A 113 -5.94 -1.76 10.18
CA GLU A 113 -6.91 -1.31 11.19
C GLU A 113 -6.26 -0.38 12.22
N ARG A 114 -5.04 -0.70 12.67
CA ARG A 114 -4.28 0.16 13.58
C ARG A 114 -3.99 1.53 12.97
N MET A 115 -3.54 1.56 11.73
CA MET A 115 -3.23 2.80 11.04
C MET A 115 -4.49 3.66 10.82
N MET A 116 -5.61 3.01 10.51
CA MET A 116 -6.87 3.72 10.27
C MET A 116 -7.49 4.26 11.54
N ALA A 117 -7.22 3.63 12.70
CA ALA A 117 -7.73 4.08 13.99
C ALA A 117 -6.90 5.23 14.60
N ALA A 118 -5.68 5.42 14.14
CA ALA A 118 -4.77 6.41 14.71
C ALA A 118 -5.13 7.85 14.34
#